data_69dff554197be6f96a5c486c69ed74b9
#
_entry.id   69dff554197be6f96a5c486c69ed74b9
#
_cell.length_a   1.000
_cell.length_b   1.000
_cell.length_c   1.000
_cell.angle_alpha   90.00
_cell.angle_beta   90.00
_cell.angle_gamma   90.00
#
_symmetry.space_group_name_H-M   'P 1'
#
loop_
_entity.id
_entity.type
_entity.pdbx_description
1 polymer ?
#
loop_
_entity_poly.entity_id
_entity_poly.type
_entity_poly.pdbx_seq_one_letter_code
_entity_poly.pdbx_strand_id
1 'polypeptide(L)'
;DEAVVLFGQDWGAPIVWHPALLHPDRVRAVAGLSVPYTPGTELSFLDLAEQIYQGRFFYQKYFQEEGVAERELEADPEQSLRKIYFSLSGDAPLDDWLKEKSETKLLLDDLDSPDPFPDWLSDSDLRIYAEAFERGGFRGPLNRYRAQRIDLEELKSLRGLQIKQPACFIGGERDSVRHFVPGIDLFSAAGNGCDDYRGTTIISGAGHWVQQERPAETNEALERFLSDL
;
A
#
# COMPACT_ATOMS: atom_id res chain seq x y z
N ASP A 1 -2.65 25.07 -19.20
CA ASP A 1 -2.75 24.18 -18.02
C ASP A 1 -1.39 23.50 -17.87
N GLU A 2 -0.79 23.62 -16.68
CA GLU A 2 0.53 23.05 -16.40
C GLU A 2 0.40 21.56 -16.06
N ALA A 3 1.39 20.74 -16.46
CA ALA A 3 1.49 19.36 -16.06
C ALA A 3 1.86 19.26 -14.57
N VAL A 4 1.33 18.27 -13.86
CA VAL A 4 1.49 18.08 -12.41
C VAL A 4 2.51 16.99 -12.09
N VAL A 5 3.09 17.06 -10.90
CA VAL A 5 3.83 15.94 -10.29
C VAL A 5 2.88 15.23 -9.32
N LEU A 6 2.84 13.90 -9.39
CA LEU A 6 1.94 13.08 -8.58
C LEU A 6 2.73 12.19 -7.62
N PHE A 7 2.32 12.17 -6.36
CA PHE A 7 2.83 11.25 -5.35
C PHE A 7 1.68 10.42 -4.79
N GLY A 8 1.89 9.12 -4.62
CA GLY A 8 0.87 8.22 -4.08
C GLY A 8 1.46 7.11 -3.24
N GLN A 9 0.83 6.82 -2.10
CA GLN A 9 1.23 5.78 -1.18
C GLN A 9 0.17 4.67 -1.12
N ASP A 10 0.58 3.41 -0.98
CA ASP A 10 -0.27 2.23 -0.94
C ASP A 10 -1.24 2.20 -2.12
N TRP A 11 -2.56 2.12 -1.92
CA TRP A 11 -3.55 2.27 -3.00
C TRP A 11 -3.48 3.61 -3.73
N GLY A 12 -2.92 4.64 -3.11
CA GLY A 12 -2.62 5.91 -3.79
C GLY A 12 -1.57 5.77 -4.89
N ALA A 13 -0.67 4.79 -4.82
CA ALA A 13 0.35 4.57 -5.85
C ALA A 13 -0.27 4.14 -7.19
N PRO A 14 -1.13 3.11 -7.31
CA PRO A 14 -1.88 2.85 -8.54
C PRO A 14 -2.70 4.05 -9.02
N ILE A 15 -3.27 4.84 -8.11
CA ILE A 15 -4.04 6.05 -8.46
C ILE A 15 -3.16 7.12 -9.12
N VAL A 16 -1.86 7.14 -8.90
CA VAL A 16 -0.94 8.08 -9.57
C VAL A 16 -0.23 7.45 -10.78
N TRP A 17 0.05 6.14 -10.75
CA TRP A 17 0.63 5.42 -11.89
C TRP A 17 -0.28 5.41 -13.11
N HIS A 18 -1.58 5.14 -12.95
CA HIS A 18 -2.51 5.04 -14.06
C HIS A 18 -2.73 6.39 -14.79
N PRO A 19 -2.92 7.54 -14.14
CA PRO A 19 -2.94 8.83 -14.84
C PRO A 19 -1.67 9.14 -15.62
N ALA A 20 -0.50 8.74 -15.15
CA ALA A 20 0.74 8.91 -15.91
C ALA A 20 0.73 8.12 -17.23
N LEU A 21 0.06 6.98 -17.28
CA LEU A 21 -0.14 6.20 -18.52
C LEU A 21 -1.27 6.78 -19.41
N LEU A 22 -2.39 7.18 -18.78
CA LEU A 22 -3.60 7.62 -19.49
C LEU A 22 -3.48 9.05 -20.02
N HIS A 23 -2.77 9.91 -19.30
CA HIS A 23 -2.67 11.34 -19.55
C HIS A 23 -1.20 11.82 -19.48
N PRO A 24 -0.31 11.27 -20.33
CA PRO A 24 1.12 11.54 -20.25
C PRO A 24 1.48 13.02 -20.48
N ASP A 25 0.64 13.77 -21.16
CA ASP A 25 0.75 15.23 -21.36
C ASP A 25 0.36 16.06 -20.12
N ARG A 26 -0.33 15.46 -19.15
CA ARG A 26 -0.81 16.11 -17.94
C ARG A 26 0.03 15.75 -16.69
N VAL A 27 0.86 14.72 -16.79
CA VAL A 27 1.71 14.26 -15.69
C VAL A 27 3.17 14.49 -16.06
N ARG A 28 3.83 15.39 -15.32
CA ARG A 28 5.24 15.75 -15.52
C ARG A 28 6.19 14.68 -14.92
N ALA A 29 5.84 14.16 -13.76
CA ALA A 29 6.61 13.15 -13.04
C ALA A 29 5.73 12.42 -12.02
N VAL A 30 6.14 11.24 -11.58
CA VAL A 30 5.35 10.43 -10.64
C VAL A 30 6.26 9.69 -9.66
N ALA A 31 5.85 9.65 -8.37
CA ALA A 31 6.49 8.85 -7.34
C ALA A 31 5.47 7.93 -6.65
N GLY A 32 5.79 6.66 -6.56
CA GLY A 32 5.04 5.70 -5.75
C GLY A 32 5.73 5.42 -4.42
N LEU A 33 4.95 5.35 -3.36
CA LEU A 33 5.42 4.99 -2.04
C LEU A 33 4.77 3.66 -1.61
N SER A 34 5.56 2.76 -1.09
CA SER A 34 5.18 1.42 -0.59
C SER A 34 4.61 0.44 -1.63
N VAL A 35 4.06 0.91 -2.75
CA VAL A 35 3.59 0.05 -3.85
C VAL A 35 4.25 0.48 -5.16
N PRO A 36 5.20 -0.31 -5.70
CA PRO A 36 5.87 0.01 -6.96
C PRO A 36 4.93 -0.11 -8.16
N TYR A 37 5.26 0.57 -9.25
CA TYR A 37 4.60 0.31 -10.52
C TYR A 37 4.92 -1.10 -11.01
N THR A 38 3.89 -1.81 -11.41
CA THR A 38 4.02 -3.10 -12.10
C THR A 38 3.19 -3.04 -13.38
N PRO A 39 3.79 -3.26 -14.55
CA PRO A 39 3.04 -3.34 -15.79
C PRO A 39 1.92 -4.37 -15.67
N GLY A 40 0.72 -3.99 -16.10
CA GLY A 40 -0.46 -4.85 -15.97
C GLY A 40 -0.28 -6.20 -16.65
N THR A 41 -0.80 -7.25 -16.04
CA THR A 41 -0.76 -8.64 -16.48
C THR A 41 -2.17 -9.16 -16.79
N GLU A 42 -2.29 -10.45 -17.15
CA GLU A 42 -3.58 -11.12 -17.36
C GLU A 42 -4.32 -11.47 -16.06
N LEU A 43 -3.62 -11.45 -14.92
CA LEU A 43 -4.17 -11.75 -13.61
C LEU A 43 -4.12 -10.51 -12.72
N SER A 44 -5.15 -10.30 -11.89
CA SER A 44 -5.07 -9.34 -10.81
C SER A 44 -4.14 -9.85 -9.69
N PHE A 45 -3.65 -8.94 -8.84
CA PHE A 45 -2.89 -9.37 -7.67
C PHE A 45 -3.74 -10.27 -6.75
N LEU A 46 -5.05 -10.04 -6.70
CA LEU A 46 -5.97 -10.89 -5.92
C LEU A 46 -6.00 -12.33 -6.47
N ASP A 47 -6.07 -12.52 -7.81
CA ASP A 47 -6.05 -13.85 -8.41
C ASP A 47 -4.72 -14.59 -8.12
N LEU A 48 -3.61 -13.85 -8.14
CA LEU A 48 -2.30 -14.38 -7.76
C LEU A 48 -2.26 -14.74 -6.27
N ALA A 49 -2.78 -13.88 -5.42
CA ALA A 49 -2.83 -14.11 -3.97
C ALA A 49 -3.72 -15.32 -3.62
N GLU A 50 -4.83 -15.54 -4.31
CA GLU A 50 -5.66 -16.73 -4.14
C GLU A 50 -4.88 -18.04 -4.39
N GLN A 51 -3.96 -18.03 -5.35
CA GLN A 51 -3.09 -19.17 -5.65
C GLN A 51 -1.97 -19.33 -4.60
N ILE A 52 -1.28 -18.23 -4.26
CA ILE A 52 -0.16 -18.24 -3.30
C ILE A 52 -0.63 -18.62 -1.90
N TYR A 53 -1.77 -18.08 -1.47
CA TYR A 53 -2.31 -18.23 -0.12
C TYR A 53 -3.48 -19.24 -0.06
N GLN A 54 -3.47 -20.27 -0.92
CA GLN A 54 -4.46 -21.34 -0.86
C GLN A 54 -4.39 -22.07 0.49
N GLY A 55 -5.53 -22.19 1.18
CA GLY A 55 -5.60 -22.83 2.51
C GLY A 55 -5.03 -21.98 3.66
N ARG A 56 -4.64 -20.73 3.38
CA ARG A 56 -4.09 -19.80 4.37
C ARG A 56 -4.81 -18.47 4.33
N PHE A 57 -4.80 -17.78 5.46
CA PHE A 57 -5.31 -16.41 5.55
C PHE A 57 -4.46 -15.46 4.69
N PHE A 58 -5.13 -14.58 3.98
CA PHE A 58 -4.54 -13.38 3.37
C PHE A 58 -5.59 -12.27 3.36
N TYR A 59 -5.24 -11.10 3.86
CA TYR A 59 -6.19 -10.02 4.14
C TYR A 59 -7.01 -9.59 2.91
N GLN A 60 -6.42 -9.56 1.70
CA GLN A 60 -7.17 -9.17 0.51
C GLN A 60 -8.20 -10.22 0.09
N LYS A 61 -7.96 -11.50 0.34
CA LYS A 61 -8.99 -12.57 0.19
C LYS A 61 -10.11 -12.37 1.22
N TYR A 62 -9.72 -12.14 2.47
CA TYR A 62 -10.65 -11.91 3.58
C TYR A 62 -11.58 -10.73 3.33
N PHE A 63 -11.10 -9.66 2.70
CA PHE A 63 -11.89 -8.47 2.37
C PHE A 63 -12.92 -8.66 1.26
N GLN A 64 -12.88 -9.78 0.52
CA GLN A 64 -13.80 -10.00 -0.60
C GLN A 64 -15.24 -10.23 -0.16
N GLU A 65 -15.46 -10.90 0.96
CA GLU A 65 -16.79 -11.17 1.48
C GLU A 65 -17.36 -9.93 2.18
N GLU A 66 -18.45 -9.36 1.60
CA GLU A 66 -19.09 -8.16 2.13
C GLU A 66 -19.66 -8.40 3.54
N GLY A 67 -19.43 -7.46 4.44
CA GLY A 67 -19.95 -7.46 5.80
C GLY A 67 -19.12 -8.30 6.78
N VAL A 68 -18.15 -9.09 6.34
CA VAL A 68 -17.32 -9.89 7.24
C VAL A 68 -16.24 -9.02 7.90
N ALA A 69 -15.39 -8.39 7.10
CA ALA A 69 -14.36 -7.48 7.61
C ALA A 69 -14.99 -6.22 8.24
N GLU A 70 -16.08 -5.72 7.67
CA GLU A 70 -16.81 -4.57 8.26
C GLU A 70 -17.21 -4.86 9.71
N ARG A 71 -17.85 -6.00 10.00
CA ARG A 71 -18.26 -6.35 11.36
C ARG A 71 -17.10 -6.44 12.35
N GLU A 72 -15.96 -6.98 11.91
CA GLU A 72 -14.77 -7.07 12.74
C GLU A 72 -14.21 -5.67 13.04
N LEU A 73 -13.95 -4.89 11.99
CA LEU A 73 -13.25 -3.62 12.09
C LEU A 73 -14.09 -2.51 12.73
N GLU A 74 -15.43 -2.57 12.54
CA GLU A 74 -16.37 -1.61 13.09
C GLU A 74 -16.80 -1.92 14.53
N ALA A 75 -16.44 -3.10 15.07
CA ALA A 75 -16.69 -3.45 16.47
C ALA A 75 -15.94 -2.52 17.44
N ASP A 76 -14.71 -2.14 17.09
CA ASP A 76 -13.89 -1.16 17.79
C ASP A 76 -12.91 -0.52 16.78
N PRO A 77 -13.31 0.58 16.10
CA PRO A 77 -12.50 1.21 15.07
C PRO A 77 -11.13 1.70 15.55
N GLU A 78 -11.04 2.24 16.78
CA GLU A 78 -9.77 2.71 17.34
C GLU A 78 -8.78 1.55 17.52
N GLN A 79 -9.23 0.46 18.14
CA GLN A 79 -8.41 -0.72 18.34
C GLN A 79 -8.04 -1.41 17.01
N SER A 80 -8.97 -1.43 16.05
CA SER A 80 -8.72 -1.99 14.72
C SER A 80 -7.61 -1.24 14.00
N LEU A 81 -7.69 0.09 13.99
CA LEU A 81 -6.67 0.95 13.38
C LEU A 81 -5.34 0.83 14.12
N ARG A 82 -5.36 0.83 15.45
CA ARG A 82 -4.16 0.69 16.28
C ARG A 82 -3.38 -0.58 15.92
N LYS A 83 -4.06 -1.71 15.83
CA LYS A 83 -3.47 -2.99 15.42
C LYS A 83 -2.91 -2.95 14.00
N ILE A 84 -3.69 -2.46 13.04
CA ILE A 84 -3.30 -2.40 11.63
C ILE A 84 -2.10 -1.47 11.42
N TYR A 85 -2.14 -0.26 12.01
CA TYR A 85 -1.05 0.69 11.88
C TYR A 85 0.24 0.15 12.48
N PHE A 86 0.17 -0.48 13.65
CA PHE A 86 1.35 -1.07 14.28
C PHE A 86 1.91 -2.25 13.47
N SER A 87 1.07 -3.23 13.13
CA SER A 87 1.52 -4.46 12.45
C SER A 87 2.19 -4.22 11.10
N LEU A 88 1.84 -3.12 10.42
CA LEU A 88 2.44 -2.72 9.15
C LEU A 88 3.63 -1.78 9.33
N SER A 89 3.93 -1.32 10.55
CA SER A 89 5.04 -0.40 10.81
C SER A 89 6.39 -1.10 10.92
N GLY A 90 7.45 -0.31 10.87
CA GLY A 90 8.81 -0.78 11.11
C GLY A 90 9.09 -1.17 12.57
N ASP A 91 8.24 -0.79 13.51
CA ASP A 91 8.37 -1.14 14.94
C ASP A 91 7.78 -2.51 15.27
N ALA A 92 6.93 -3.06 14.41
CA ALA A 92 6.37 -4.39 14.60
C ALA A 92 7.41 -5.49 14.32
N PRO A 93 7.22 -6.72 14.84
CA PRO A 93 7.93 -7.89 14.35
C PRO A 93 7.80 -8.02 12.83
N LEU A 94 8.87 -8.43 12.15
CA LEU A 94 8.96 -8.44 10.68
C LEU A 94 7.86 -9.27 10.00
N ASP A 95 7.37 -10.29 10.69
CA ASP A 95 6.35 -11.21 10.21
C ASP A 95 4.96 -10.92 10.80
N ASP A 96 4.78 -9.86 11.60
CA ASP A 96 3.52 -9.66 12.32
C ASP A 96 2.31 -9.60 11.39
N TRP A 97 2.39 -8.82 10.30
CA TRP A 97 1.34 -8.75 9.28
C TRP A 97 1.23 -10.01 8.42
N LEU A 98 2.36 -10.69 8.15
CA LEU A 98 2.44 -11.87 7.28
C LEU A 98 2.46 -13.19 8.05
N LYS A 99 2.19 -13.17 9.35
CA LYS A 99 2.05 -14.40 10.16
C LYS A 99 1.17 -15.42 9.44
N GLU A 100 1.63 -16.64 9.40
CA GLU A 100 0.83 -17.73 8.86
C GLU A 100 -0.40 -17.97 9.76
N LYS A 101 -1.57 -17.71 9.21
CA LYS A 101 -2.85 -17.91 9.90
C LYS A 101 -3.73 -18.88 9.10
N SER A 102 -4.57 -19.65 9.80
CA SER A 102 -5.65 -20.41 9.17
C SER A 102 -6.65 -19.50 8.47
N GLU A 103 -7.24 -19.94 7.36
CA GLU A 103 -8.32 -19.22 6.67
C GLU A 103 -9.53 -18.90 7.56
N THR A 104 -9.70 -19.60 8.67
CA THR A 104 -10.80 -19.36 9.63
C THR A 104 -10.55 -18.23 10.62
N LYS A 105 -9.34 -17.67 10.63
CA LYS A 105 -8.98 -16.54 11.50
C LYS A 105 -9.53 -15.22 10.96
N LEU A 106 -9.70 -14.27 11.87
CA LEU A 106 -10.01 -12.88 11.54
C LEU A 106 -8.73 -12.07 11.29
N LEU A 107 -8.86 -10.90 10.71
CA LEU A 107 -7.71 -10.04 10.41
C LEU A 107 -6.94 -9.67 11.66
N LEU A 108 -7.65 -9.20 12.68
CA LEU A 108 -7.07 -8.66 13.91
C LEU A 108 -6.60 -9.75 14.90
N ASP A 109 -6.88 -11.03 14.61
CA ASP A 109 -6.39 -12.14 15.41
C ASP A 109 -4.85 -12.15 15.38
N ASP A 110 -4.26 -12.31 16.55
CA ASP A 110 -2.80 -12.43 16.76
C ASP A 110 -1.98 -11.20 16.33
N LEU A 111 -2.61 -10.03 16.00
CA LEU A 111 -1.92 -8.76 15.79
C LEU A 111 -1.69 -8.04 17.12
N ASP A 112 -0.48 -7.48 17.27
CA ASP A 112 -0.11 -6.74 18.45
C ASP A 112 -0.75 -5.33 18.50
N SER A 113 -0.94 -4.83 19.73
CA SER A 113 -1.44 -3.48 20.00
C SER A 113 -0.67 -2.91 21.19
N PRO A 114 0.51 -2.31 20.96
CA PRO A 114 1.33 -1.83 22.05
C PRO A 114 0.70 -0.64 22.78
N ASP A 115 0.98 -0.53 24.07
CA ASP A 115 0.67 0.62 24.90
C ASP A 115 1.90 0.94 25.76
N PRO A 116 2.56 2.10 25.60
CA PRO A 116 2.20 3.18 24.67
C PRO A 116 2.41 2.79 23.18
N PHE A 117 1.68 3.47 22.30
CA PHE A 117 1.90 3.37 20.84
C PHE A 117 3.21 4.09 20.48
N PRO A 118 3.92 3.70 19.41
CA PRO A 118 5.11 4.41 18.94
C PRO A 118 4.87 5.90 18.62
N ASP A 119 5.85 6.74 18.91
CA ASP A 119 5.74 8.21 18.89
C ASP A 119 5.38 8.81 17.52
N TRP A 120 5.57 8.07 16.42
CA TRP A 120 5.28 8.55 15.06
C TRP A 120 3.77 8.68 14.76
N LEU A 121 2.89 8.09 15.56
CA LEU A 121 1.44 8.27 15.50
C LEU A 121 0.88 8.48 16.90
N SER A 122 0.51 9.71 17.23
CA SER A 122 -0.03 10.04 18.54
C SER A 122 -1.43 9.46 18.75
N ASP A 123 -1.82 9.24 20.03
CA ASP A 123 -3.18 8.84 20.35
C ASP A 123 -4.23 9.84 19.85
N SER A 124 -3.89 11.13 19.76
CA SER A 124 -4.77 12.16 19.21
C SER A 124 -4.96 11.99 17.69
N ASP A 125 -3.91 11.64 16.94
CA ASP A 125 -4.02 11.39 15.50
C ASP A 125 -4.82 10.12 15.22
N LEU A 126 -4.53 9.05 15.99
CA LEU A 126 -5.26 7.80 15.89
C LEU A 126 -6.75 7.98 16.16
N ARG A 127 -7.11 8.81 17.14
CA ARG A 127 -8.51 9.16 17.44
C ARG A 127 -9.19 9.88 16.27
N ILE A 128 -8.49 10.81 15.59
CA ILE A 128 -9.04 11.49 14.41
C ILE A 128 -9.37 10.46 13.32
N TYR A 129 -8.51 9.47 13.11
CA TYR A 129 -8.77 8.40 12.15
C TYR A 129 -9.96 7.54 12.60
N ALA A 130 -9.98 7.10 13.87
CA ALA A 130 -11.08 6.30 14.42
C ALA A 130 -12.44 6.99 14.25
N GLU A 131 -12.54 8.27 14.62
CA GLU A 131 -13.76 9.07 14.44
C GLU A 131 -14.19 9.17 12.96
N ALA A 132 -13.24 9.22 12.01
CA ALA A 132 -13.57 9.22 10.60
C ALA A 132 -14.20 7.88 10.16
N PHE A 133 -13.65 6.76 10.64
CA PHE A 133 -14.19 5.42 10.37
C PHE A 133 -15.48 5.13 11.12
N GLU A 134 -15.67 5.64 12.34
CA GLU A 134 -16.94 5.57 13.07
C GLU A 134 -18.08 6.26 12.29
N ARG A 135 -17.79 7.40 11.66
CA ARG A 135 -18.76 8.12 10.82
C ARG A 135 -18.99 7.50 9.46
N GLY A 136 -17.92 7.02 8.81
CA GLY A 136 -17.95 6.58 7.41
C GLY A 136 -18.06 5.07 7.20
N GLY A 137 -17.76 4.29 8.23
CA GLY A 137 -17.62 2.84 8.15
C GLY A 137 -16.38 2.39 7.35
N PHE A 138 -16.12 1.10 7.34
CA PHE A 138 -15.02 0.49 6.59
C PHE A 138 -15.41 0.03 5.17
N ARG A 139 -16.70 0.00 4.84
CA ARG A 139 -17.19 -0.49 3.54
C ARG A 139 -16.55 0.23 2.35
N GLY A 140 -16.43 1.56 2.41
CA GLY A 140 -15.83 2.36 1.32
C GLY A 140 -14.39 1.94 1.04
N PRO A 141 -13.48 2.02 2.02
CA PRO A 141 -12.10 1.53 1.89
C PRO A 141 -11.99 0.08 1.46
N LEU A 142 -12.80 -0.83 2.01
CA LEU A 142 -12.79 -2.25 1.66
C LEU A 142 -13.22 -2.49 0.20
N ASN A 143 -14.12 -1.68 -0.35
CA ASN A 143 -14.53 -1.78 -1.74
C ASN A 143 -13.36 -1.51 -2.71
N ARG A 144 -12.30 -0.78 -2.29
CA ARG A 144 -11.09 -0.63 -3.10
C ARG A 144 -10.42 -1.99 -3.39
N TYR A 145 -10.39 -2.87 -2.40
CA TYR A 145 -9.86 -4.23 -2.55
C TYR A 145 -10.79 -5.13 -3.38
N ARG A 146 -12.10 -4.93 -3.30
CA ARG A 146 -13.11 -5.70 -4.06
C ARG A 146 -13.14 -5.33 -5.54
N ALA A 147 -12.73 -4.11 -5.88
CA ALA A 147 -12.73 -3.61 -7.24
C ALA A 147 -11.57 -4.14 -8.12
N GLN A 148 -10.60 -4.87 -7.59
CA GLN A 148 -9.39 -5.28 -8.31
C GLN A 148 -9.68 -6.03 -9.63
N ARG A 149 -10.70 -6.88 -9.67
CA ARG A 149 -11.09 -7.60 -10.90
C ARG A 149 -11.80 -6.69 -11.91
N ILE A 150 -12.50 -5.68 -11.43
CA ILE A 150 -13.11 -4.64 -12.29
C ILE A 150 -11.99 -3.81 -12.90
N ASP A 151 -11.02 -3.37 -12.10
CA ASP A 151 -9.85 -2.63 -12.58
C ASP A 151 -9.07 -3.41 -13.64
N LEU A 152 -8.90 -4.73 -13.44
CA LEU A 152 -8.21 -5.59 -14.41
C LEU A 152 -8.84 -5.54 -15.80
N GLU A 153 -10.17 -5.50 -15.88
CA GLU A 153 -10.90 -5.40 -17.16
C GLU A 153 -10.92 -3.97 -17.70
N GLU A 154 -11.16 -2.97 -16.86
CA GLU A 154 -11.25 -1.57 -17.30
C GLU A 154 -9.88 -1.03 -17.75
N LEU A 155 -8.81 -1.46 -17.10
CA LEU A 155 -7.44 -1.02 -17.38
C LEU A 155 -6.67 -1.96 -18.33
N LYS A 156 -7.34 -2.92 -18.97
CA LYS A 156 -6.68 -3.88 -19.87
C LYS A 156 -5.91 -3.23 -21.03
N SER A 157 -6.32 -2.06 -21.48
CA SER A 157 -5.61 -1.28 -22.49
C SER A 157 -4.26 -0.75 -22.02
N LEU A 158 -4.00 -0.72 -20.71
CA LEU A 158 -2.75 -0.28 -20.12
C LEU A 158 -1.77 -1.44 -19.88
N ARG A 159 -2.17 -2.68 -20.18
CA ARG A 159 -1.30 -3.85 -19.95
C ARG A 159 -0.01 -3.73 -20.74
N GLY A 160 1.11 -3.92 -20.05
CA GLY A 160 2.45 -3.87 -20.66
C GLY A 160 2.92 -2.46 -21.07
N LEU A 161 2.12 -1.42 -20.84
CA LEU A 161 2.58 -0.05 -21.08
C LEU A 161 3.64 0.35 -20.06
N GLN A 162 4.50 1.28 -20.46
CA GLN A 162 5.58 1.81 -19.62
C GLN A 162 5.31 3.26 -19.25
N ILE A 163 5.66 3.61 -18.01
CA ILE A 163 5.70 4.99 -17.54
C ILE A 163 6.84 5.70 -18.23
N LYS A 164 6.55 6.74 -19.01
CA LYS A 164 7.55 7.50 -19.78
C LYS A 164 8.10 8.69 -19.04
N GLN A 165 7.36 9.19 -18.07
CA GLN A 165 7.75 10.34 -17.27
C GLN A 165 8.85 9.93 -16.28
N PRO A 166 9.64 10.91 -15.79
CA PRO A 166 10.49 10.71 -14.63
C PRO A 166 9.71 10.05 -13.50
N ALA A 167 10.20 8.90 -13.03
CA ALA A 167 9.53 8.11 -12.01
C ALA A 167 10.52 7.66 -10.93
N CYS A 168 10.09 7.64 -9.67
CA CYS A 168 10.86 7.04 -8.59
C CYS A 168 9.98 6.21 -7.65
N PHE A 169 10.62 5.43 -6.81
CA PHE A 169 9.97 4.63 -5.80
C PHE A 169 10.61 4.85 -4.43
N ILE A 170 9.78 4.96 -3.39
CA ILE A 170 10.20 5.07 -2.00
C ILE A 170 9.49 3.97 -1.20
N GLY A 171 10.23 3.18 -0.44
CA GLY A 171 9.66 2.12 0.39
C GLY A 171 10.38 1.97 1.71
N GLY A 172 9.68 1.44 2.70
CA GLY A 172 10.27 1.09 3.99
C GLY A 172 11.10 -0.20 3.89
N GLU A 173 12.22 -0.24 4.61
CA GLU A 173 13.06 -1.45 4.70
C GLU A 173 12.27 -2.64 5.24
N ARG A 174 11.35 -2.39 6.18
CA ARG A 174 10.56 -3.37 6.89
C ARG A 174 9.10 -3.47 6.40
N ASP A 175 8.79 -2.87 5.25
CA ASP A 175 7.45 -2.93 4.67
C ASP A 175 7.09 -4.37 4.26
N SER A 176 6.01 -4.89 4.79
CA SER A 176 5.53 -6.25 4.50
C SER A 176 5.10 -6.46 3.04
N VAL A 177 4.76 -5.39 2.30
CA VAL A 177 4.43 -5.45 0.86
C VAL A 177 5.58 -6.06 0.06
N ARG A 178 6.84 -5.83 0.47
CA ARG A 178 8.02 -6.43 -0.17
C ARG A 178 7.95 -7.95 -0.29
N HIS A 179 7.25 -8.59 0.67
CA HIS A 179 7.27 -10.05 0.89
C HIS A 179 5.92 -10.71 0.59
N PHE A 180 4.97 -10.01 -0.03
CA PHE A 180 3.66 -10.58 -0.39
C PHE A 180 3.76 -11.75 -1.38
N VAL A 181 4.84 -11.86 -2.12
CA VAL A 181 5.13 -13.03 -2.95
C VAL A 181 6.31 -13.78 -2.33
N PRO A 182 6.13 -15.01 -1.82
CA PRO A 182 7.18 -15.76 -1.14
C PRO A 182 8.45 -15.88 -1.98
N GLY A 183 9.59 -15.53 -1.39
CA GLY A 183 10.90 -15.61 -2.04
C GLY A 183 11.20 -14.48 -3.04
N ILE A 184 10.31 -13.51 -3.20
CA ILE A 184 10.48 -12.35 -4.08
C ILE A 184 10.44 -11.08 -3.25
N ASP A 185 11.45 -10.21 -3.41
CA ASP A 185 11.39 -8.84 -2.94
C ASP A 185 10.76 -7.97 -4.03
N LEU A 186 9.48 -7.61 -3.85
CA LEU A 186 8.73 -6.82 -4.84
C LEU A 186 9.35 -5.43 -5.09
N PHE A 187 10.10 -4.89 -4.13
CA PHE A 187 10.75 -3.59 -4.28
C PHE A 187 12.00 -3.66 -5.17
N SER A 188 12.62 -4.83 -5.30
CA SER A 188 13.78 -5.01 -6.17
C SER A 188 13.49 -4.76 -7.64
N ALA A 189 12.22 -4.86 -8.04
CA ALA A 189 11.75 -4.66 -9.40
C ALA A 189 11.02 -3.33 -9.62
N ALA A 190 11.10 -2.39 -8.67
CA ALA A 190 10.30 -1.17 -8.66
C ALA A 190 10.48 -0.26 -9.90
N GLY A 191 11.62 -0.34 -10.59
CA GLY A 191 11.88 0.37 -11.85
C GLY A 191 11.39 -0.34 -13.11
N ASN A 192 10.95 -1.59 -12.99
CA ASN A 192 10.44 -2.33 -14.14
C ASN A 192 9.17 -1.68 -14.68
N GLY A 193 9.16 -1.36 -15.97
CA GLY A 193 8.04 -0.67 -16.58
C GLY A 193 8.12 0.87 -16.53
N CYS A 194 9.25 1.45 -16.14
CA CYS A 194 9.51 2.89 -16.20
C CYS A 194 10.67 3.17 -17.16
N ASP A 195 10.44 4.00 -18.19
CA ASP A 195 11.47 4.36 -19.17
C ASP A 195 12.51 5.33 -18.58
N ASP A 196 12.08 6.28 -17.75
CA ASP A 196 12.92 7.25 -17.06
C ASP A 196 12.86 7.05 -15.55
N TYR A 197 13.44 5.94 -15.09
CA TYR A 197 13.46 5.60 -13.67
C TYR A 197 14.60 6.26 -12.93
N ARG A 198 14.29 7.13 -11.95
CA ARG A 198 15.24 7.91 -11.17
C ARG A 198 15.72 7.21 -9.90
N GLY A 199 15.31 5.97 -9.70
CA GLY A 199 15.81 5.10 -8.65
C GLY A 199 14.82 4.78 -7.53
N THR A 200 15.26 3.87 -6.67
CA THR A 200 14.56 3.42 -5.47
C THR A 200 15.25 4.01 -4.23
N THR A 201 14.47 4.59 -3.32
CA THR A 201 14.95 4.95 -1.98
C THR A 201 14.31 3.99 -0.97
N ILE A 202 15.14 3.22 -0.26
CA ILE A 202 14.70 2.38 0.86
C ILE A 202 15.02 3.12 2.15
N ILE A 203 13.96 3.41 2.94
CA ILE A 203 14.09 4.12 4.21
C ILE A 203 14.31 3.11 5.32
N SER A 204 15.48 3.21 5.97
CA SER A 204 15.89 2.25 6.99
C SER A 204 15.00 2.32 8.23
N GLY A 205 14.62 1.16 8.74
CA GLY A 205 13.78 0.98 9.92
C GLY A 205 12.32 1.42 9.75
N ALA A 206 11.91 1.91 8.56
CA ALA A 206 10.51 2.20 8.30
C ALA A 206 9.77 0.96 7.80
N GLY A 207 8.50 0.87 8.12
CA GLY A 207 7.55 -0.08 7.55
C GLY A 207 6.75 0.53 6.41
N HIS A 208 5.46 0.28 6.39
CA HIS A 208 4.54 0.68 5.33
C HIS A 208 4.21 2.19 5.34
N TRP A 209 4.23 2.83 6.50
CA TRP A 209 3.80 4.20 6.70
C TRP A 209 4.98 5.18 6.62
N VAL A 210 5.81 5.07 5.57
CA VAL A 210 7.12 5.77 5.46
C VAL A 210 7.03 7.27 5.75
N GLN A 211 6.00 7.96 5.29
CA GLN A 211 5.81 9.39 5.48
C GLN A 211 5.43 9.78 6.92
N GLN A 212 4.91 8.83 7.70
CA GLN A 212 4.55 9.03 9.10
C GLN A 212 5.67 8.55 10.03
N GLU A 213 6.25 7.38 9.74
CA GLU A 213 7.32 6.77 10.55
C GLU A 213 8.65 7.51 10.40
N ARG A 214 8.97 8.00 9.20
CA ARG A 214 10.24 8.68 8.85
C ARG A 214 10.00 9.89 7.94
N PRO A 215 9.30 10.94 8.43
CA PRO A 215 8.90 12.07 7.59
C PRO A 215 10.09 12.85 7.03
N ALA A 216 11.18 12.99 7.76
CA ALA A 216 12.35 13.73 7.32
C ALA A 216 13.02 13.05 6.12
N GLU A 217 13.28 11.75 6.22
CA GLU A 217 13.93 10.95 5.19
C GLU A 217 13.03 10.80 3.95
N THR A 218 11.71 10.67 4.16
CA THR A 218 10.73 10.61 3.08
C THR A 218 10.66 11.95 2.32
N ASN A 219 10.61 13.07 3.02
CA ASN A 219 10.63 14.39 2.41
C ASN A 219 11.93 14.66 1.67
N GLU A 220 13.10 14.31 2.24
CA GLU A 220 14.38 14.46 1.57
C GLU A 220 14.43 13.67 0.25
N ALA A 221 13.90 12.44 0.23
CA ALA A 221 13.84 11.63 -0.99
C ALA A 221 12.93 12.26 -2.06
N LEU A 222 11.77 12.80 -1.66
CA LEU A 222 10.84 13.49 -2.57
C LEU A 222 11.43 14.83 -3.07
N GLU A 223 12.06 15.62 -2.21
CA GLU A 223 12.70 16.89 -2.58
C GLU A 223 13.86 16.66 -3.55
N ARG A 224 14.68 15.62 -3.34
CA ARG A 224 15.73 15.22 -4.27
C ARG A 224 15.15 14.88 -5.63
N PHE A 225 14.10 14.05 -5.68
CA PHE A 225 13.42 13.72 -6.93
C PHE A 225 12.88 14.96 -7.64
N LEU A 226 12.25 15.88 -6.91
CA LEU A 226 11.75 17.15 -7.49
C LEU A 226 12.86 18.03 -8.04
N SER A 227 14.03 18.03 -7.39
CA SER A 227 15.18 18.87 -7.80
C SER A 227 15.82 18.37 -9.11
N ASP A 228 15.60 17.11 -9.46
CA ASP A 228 16.14 16.45 -10.66
C ASP A 228 15.18 16.53 -11.87
N LEU A 229 14.03 17.24 -11.73
CA LEU A 229 13.02 17.45 -12.79
C LEU A 229 13.27 18.75 -13.59
#